data_941ba6fd2f1746e09cd48abe0d2c964d
#
_entry.id   941ba6fd2f1746e09cd48abe0d2c964d
#
_cell.length_a   1.000
_cell.length_b   1.000
_cell.length_c   1.000
_cell.angle_alpha   90.00
_cell.angle_beta   90.00
_cell.angle_gamma   90.00
#
_symmetry.space_group_name_H-M   'P 1'
#
loop_
_entity.id
_entity.type
_entity.pdbx_description
1 polymer ?
#
loop_
_entity_poly.entity_id
_entity_poly.type
_entity_poly.pdbx_seq_one_letter_code
_entity_poly.pdbx_strand_id
1 'polypeptide(L)'
;GGPTPGLGCAGRGIITALEKLKETGAYEVYKPDVILYDVLGDVVCGGFSMPMRNGYADKVFIITSGENMAIHAAANIAMAVENFKNRGYAELGGIILNRRDVPREAEKVAELADDFHTAVIGTLSHSEQVALAEEQGMTLMECYPDSAMAGEYRALAKQMYMICGGILPGNAKSDMTKKKDTAEVQSGYEKNEAVSQKNQSK
;
A
#
# COMPACT_ATOMS: atom_id res chain seq x y z
N GLY A 1 -8.10 18.36 -1.83
CA GLY A 1 -7.43 19.42 -2.51
C GLY A 1 -6.09 19.00 -3.07
N GLY A 2 -5.91 19.16 -4.36
CA GLY A 2 -4.65 18.98 -5.08
C GLY A 2 -4.21 20.30 -5.72
N PRO A 3 -3.04 20.37 -6.36
CA PRO A 3 -2.61 21.54 -7.09
C PRO A 3 -3.57 21.83 -8.24
N THR A 4 -3.64 23.10 -8.65
CA THR A 4 -4.42 23.48 -9.84
C THR A 4 -3.92 22.67 -11.05
N PRO A 5 -4.81 22.06 -11.85
CA PRO A 5 -4.42 21.30 -13.03
C PRO A 5 -3.45 22.09 -13.91
N GLY A 6 -2.33 21.46 -14.31
CA GLY A 6 -1.27 22.07 -15.10
C GLY A 6 -0.24 22.90 -14.32
N LEU A 7 -0.40 23.08 -13.01
CA LEU A 7 0.52 23.86 -12.19
C LEU A 7 1.15 22.97 -11.09
N GLY A 8 2.32 22.44 -11.35
CA GLY A 8 3.16 21.76 -10.35
C GLY A 8 2.94 20.25 -10.24
N CYS A 9 3.84 19.60 -9.47
CA CYS A 9 3.80 18.16 -9.19
C CYS A 9 3.05 17.89 -7.88
N ALA A 10 1.95 17.12 -7.95
CA ALA A 10 1.19 16.69 -6.77
C ALA A 10 2.06 15.93 -5.74
N GLY A 11 3.12 15.28 -6.19
CA GLY A 11 4.05 14.55 -5.34
C GLY A 11 4.74 15.41 -4.28
N ARG A 12 4.95 16.70 -4.54
CA ARG A 12 5.49 17.64 -3.55
C ARG A 12 4.51 17.86 -2.40
N GLY A 13 3.20 17.88 -2.70
CA GLY A 13 2.15 17.96 -1.68
C GLY A 13 2.11 16.73 -0.78
N ILE A 14 2.35 15.53 -1.31
CA ILE A 14 2.42 14.30 -0.53
C ILE A 14 3.59 14.37 0.46
N ILE A 15 4.77 14.77 0.00
CA ILE A 15 5.95 14.94 0.87
C ILE A 15 5.63 15.88 2.03
N THR A 16 5.13 17.06 1.71
CA THR A 16 4.78 18.07 2.73
C THR A 16 3.72 17.56 3.71
N ALA A 17 2.74 16.79 3.24
CA ALA A 17 1.71 16.22 4.11
C ALA A 17 2.30 15.18 5.09
N LEU A 18 3.16 14.29 4.62
CA LEU A 18 3.82 13.28 5.45
C LEU A 18 4.76 13.91 6.49
N GLU A 19 5.55 14.90 6.06
CA GLU A 19 6.41 15.67 6.96
C GLU A 19 5.59 16.38 8.04
N LYS A 20 4.45 16.98 7.66
CA LYS A 20 3.57 17.66 8.60
C LYS A 20 2.94 16.70 9.62
N LEU A 21 2.51 15.52 9.21
CA LEU A 21 2.03 14.48 10.12
C LEU A 21 3.09 14.06 11.13
N LYS A 22 4.34 13.93 10.69
CA LYS A 22 5.49 13.63 11.57
C LYS A 22 5.78 14.79 12.52
N GLU A 23 5.89 16.02 12.04
CA GLU A 23 6.15 17.22 12.85
C GLU A 23 5.10 17.46 13.93
N THR A 24 3.84 17.16 13.63
CA THR A 24 2.74 17.32 14.61
C THR A 24 2.63 16.16 15.59
N GLY A 25 3.49 15.14 15.49
CA GLY A 25 3.43 13.96 16.34
C GLY A 25 2.14 13.15 16.16
N ALA A 26 1.52 13.19 14.97
CA ALA A 26 0.22 12.55 14.73
C ALA A 26 0.26 11.04 15.02
N TYR A 27 1.34 10.37 14.65
CA TYR A 27 1.50 8.92 14.87
C TYR A 27 1.62 8.56 16.36
N GLU A 28 2.28 9.39 17.15
CA GLU A 28 2.46 9.23 18.60
C GLU A 28 1.16 9.51 19.37
N VAL A 29 0.37 10.47 18.88
CA VAL A 29 -0.91 10.85 19.50
C VAL A 29 -1.99 9.82 19.21
N TYR A 30 -2.17 9.45 17.94
CA TYR A 30 -3.24 8.55 17.51
C TYR A 30 -2.90 7.07 17.62
N LYS A 31 -1.60 6.71 17.60
CA LYS A 31 -1.10 5.32 17.68
C LYS A 31 -1.88 4.34 16.80
N PRO A 32 -2.01 4.60 15.51
CA PRO A 32 -2.81 3.76 14.63
C PRO A 32 -2.21 2.35 14.52
N ASP A 33 -3.06 1.32 14.54
CA ASP A 33 -2.63 -0.06 14.29
C ASP A 33 -2.31 -0.30 12.81
N VAL A 34 -2.94 0.46 11.91
CA VAL A 34 -2.75 0.39 10.46
C VAL A 34 -2.73 1.80 9.89
N ILE A 35 -1.80 2.06 8.99
CA ILE A 35 -1.75 3.27 8.19
C ILE A 35 -1.86 2.86 6.72
N LEU A 36 -2.89 3.35 6.05
CA LEU A 36 -3.13 3.11 4.63
C LEU A 36 -2.81 4.39 3.83
N TYR A 37 -1.84 4.29 2.94
CA TYR A 37 -1.52 5.36 2.00
C TYR A 37 -2.20 5.04 0.66
N ASP A 38 -3.33 5.70 0.40
CA ASP A 38 -4.02 5.62 -0.88
C ASP A 38 -3.38 6.59 -1.87
N VAL A 39 -2.59 6.05 -2.79
CA VAL A 39 -1.82 6.84 -3.77
C VAL A 39 -2.22 6.48 -5.19
N LEU A 40 -2.07 7.46 -6.09
CA LEU A 40 -2.33 7.26 -7.52
C LEU A 40 -1.36 6.23 -8.12
N GLY A 41 -1.86 5.43 -9.07
CA GLY A 41 -1.08 4.42 -9.79
C GLY A 41 -0.05 4.99 -10.79
N ASP A 42 -0.03 6.31 -11.00
CA ASP A 42 0.94 6.96 -11.86
C ASP A 42 2.23 7.29 -11.09
N VAL A 43 3.19 6.37 -11.17
CA VAL A 43 4.51 6.50 -10.50
C VAL A 43 5.54 7.33 -11.26
N VAL A 44 5.16 8.02 -12.32
CA VAL A 44 6.05 8.86 -13.14
C VAL A 44 6.65 10.02 -12.31
N CYS A 45 5.93 10.49 -11.30
CA CYS A 45 6.41 11.54 -10.42
C CYS A 45 7.01 10.96 -9.13
N GLY A 46 8.28 11.26 -8.85
CA GLY A 46 8.99 10.77 -7.67
C GLY A 46 8.30 11.08 -6.32
N GLY A 47 7.38 12.03 -6.26
CA GLY A 47 6.60 12.32 -5.07
C GLY A 47 5.56 11.26 -4.73
N PHE A 48 5.00 10.56 -5.70
CA PHE A 48 4.06 9.45 -5.44
C PHE A 48 4.77 8.21 -4.88
N SER A 49 6.07 8.09 -5.08
CA SER A 49 6.87 7.02 -4.47
C SER A 49 7.34 7.34 -3.03
N MET A 50 7.05 8.53 -2.50
CA MET A 50 7.49 8.91 -1.14
C MET A 50 7.00 8.00 -0.03
N PRO A 51 5.73 7.55 0.00
CA PRO A 51 5.29 6.59 1.03
C PRO A 51 6.08 5.28 1.00
N MET A 52 6.58 4.86 -0.17
CA MET A 52 7.39 3.66 -0.33
C MET A 52 8.82 3.83 0.17
N ARG A 53 9.28 5.08 0.33
CA ARG A 53 10.63 5.44 0.78
C ARG A 53 10.61 5.83 2.26
N ASN A 54 11.78 5.90 2.86
CA ASN A 54 12.00 6.50 4.18
C ASN A 54 11.18 5.88 5.33
N GLY A 55 10.75 4.60 5.21
CA GLY A 55 10.08 3.89 6.30
C GLY A 55 8.66 4.37 6.61
N TYR A 56 7.96 5.01 5.67
CA TYR A 56 6.54 5.34 5.84
C TYR A 56 5.64 4.13 5.62
N ALA A 57 5.96 3.27 4.65
CA ALA A 57 5.20 2.06 4.37
C ALA A 57 6.12 0.83 4.34
N ASP A 58 5.65 -0.29 4.85
CA ASP A 58 6.36 -1.57 4.84
C ASP A 58 6.01 -2.40 3.61
N LYS A 59 4.76 -2.33 3.15
CA LYS A 59 4.24 -3.12 2.03
C LYS A 59 3.51 -2.24 1.02
N VAL A 60 3.65 -2.60 -0.24
CA VAL A 60 2.91 -2.03 -1.37
C VAL A 60 2.00 -3.11 -1.94
N PHE A 61 0.71 -2.80 -2.06
CA PHE A 61 -0.27 -3.65 -2.72
C PHE A 61 -0.69 -2.97 -4.03
N ILE A 62 -0.66 -3.72 -5.12
CA ILE A 62 -1.02 -3.20 -6.43
C ILE A 62 -2.42 -3.70 -6.79
N ILE A 63 -3.35 -2.77 -7.03
CA ILE A 63 -4.68 -3.09 -7.52
C ILE A 63 -4.68 -2.91 -9.02
N THR A 64 -5.09 -3.94 -9.77
CA THR A 64 -5.17 -3.90 -11.22
C THR A 64 -6.37 -4.69 -11.74
N SER A 65 -6.79 -4.39 -12.96
CA SER A 65 -7.72 -5.24 -13.73
C SER A 65 -6.95 -6.06 -14.77
N GLY A 66 -7.66 -6.93 -15.50
CA GLY A 66 -7.08 -7.72 -16.60
C GLY A 66 -6.98 -6.98 -17.95
N GLU A 67 -7.25 -5.69 -17.98
CA GLU A 67 -7.10 -4.84 -19.17
C GLU A 67 -5.63 -4.56 -19.44
N ASN A 68 -5.20 -4.59 -20.71
CA ASN A 68 -3.78 -4.50 -21.06
C ASN A 68 -3.10 -3.22 -20.53
N MET A 69 -3.81 -2.09 -20.54
CA MET A 69 -3.25 -0.82 -20.02
C MET A 69 -3.11 -0.86 -18.48
N ALA A 70 -4.06 -1.50 -17.79
CA ALA A 70 -3.97 -1.67 -16.34
C ALA A 70 -2.82 -2.61 -15.94
N ILE A 71 -2.64 -3.71 -16.67
CA ILE A 71 -1.49 -4.62 -16.48
C ILE A 71 -0.16 -3.88 -16.71
N HIS A 72 -0.06 -3.07 -17.79
CA HIS A 72 1.15 -2.29 -18.06
C HIS A 72 1.43 -1.27 -16.94
N ALA A 73 0.42 -0.57 -16.45
CA ALA A 73 0.58 0.36 -15.34
C ALA A 73 1.01 -0.37 -14.05
N ALA A 74 0.40 -1.52 -13.75
CA ALA A 74 0.75 -2.35 -12.61
C ALA A 74 2.20 -2.86 -12.68
N ALA A 75 2.66 -3.29 -13.86
CA ALA A 75 4.05 -3.67 -14.09
C ALA A 75 5.03 -2.52 -13.82
N ASN A 76 4.70 -1.30 -14.24
CA ASN A 76 5.54 -0.12 -13.96
C ASN A 76 5.64 0.16 -12.45
N ILE A 77 4.53 0.00 -11.71
CA ILE A 77 4.55 0.14 -10.25
C ILE A 77 5.41 -0.95 -9.61
N ALA A 78 5.24 -2.21 -10.02
CA ALA A 78 6.00 -3.33 -9.50
C ALA A 78 7.52 -3.14 -9.75
N MET A 79 7.92 -2.73 -10.96
CA MET A 79 9.31 -2.38 -11.27
C MET A 79 9.85 -1.26 -10.37
N ALA A 80 9.04 -0.23 -10.11
CA ALA A 80 9.44 0.85 -9.22
C ALA A 80 9.69 0.36 -7.78
N VAL A 81 8.82 -0.52 -7.26
CA VAL A 81 8.99 -1.13 -5.94
C VAL A 81 10.25 -1.98 -5.88
N GLU A 82 10.47 -2.87 -6.86
CA GLU A 82 11.67 -3.72 -6.94
C GLU A 82 12.98 -2.89 -7.01
N ASN A 83 12.98 -1.78 -7.74
CA ASN A 83 14.14 -0.88 -7.81
C ASN A 83 14.50 -0.24 -6.45
N PHE A 84 13.56 -0.17 -5.53
CA PHE A 84 13.77 0.38 -4.19
C PHE A 84 14.04 -0.66 -3.11
N LYS A 85 13.73 -1.94 -3.33
CA LYS A 85 13.87 -3.05 -2.39
C LYS A 85 15.27 -3.12 -1.74
N ASN A 86 16.33 -2.98 -2.52
CA ASN A 86 17.71 -3.05 -2.03
C ASN A 86 18.14 -1.84 -1.19
N ARG A 87 17.27 -0.86 -0.97
CA ARG A 87 17.55 0.37 -0.21
C ARG A 87 16.82 0.41 1.13
N GLY A 88 16.20 -0.71 1.54
CA GLY A 88 15.43 -0.77 2.79
C GLY A 88 14.08 -0.03 2.70
N TYR A 89 13.52 0.09 1.50
CA TYR A 89 12.20 0.67 1.26
C TYR A 89 11.10 -0.41 1.27
N ALA A 90 9.85 0.01 1.09
CA ALA A 90 8.70 -0.88 1.07
C ALA A 90 8.86 -2.03 0.07
N GLU A 91 8.36 -3.20 0.43
CA GLU A 91 8.36 -4.39 -0.39
C GLU A 91 7.00 -4.61 -1.06
N LEU A 92 6.99 -5.34 -2.17
CA LEU A 92 5.74 -5.75 -2.83
C LEU A 92 5.02 -6.79 -1.95
N GLY A 93 3.84 -6.41 -1.44
CA GLY A 93 3.00 -7.26 -0.59
C GLY A 93 2.08 -8.18 -1.38
N GLY A 94 1.82 -7.86 -2.64
CA GLY A 94 0.98 -8.66 -3.53
C GLY A 94 0.19 -7.83 -4.52
N ILE A 95 -0.49 -8.54 -5.42
CA ILE A 95 -1.38 -7.97 -6.44
C ILE A 95 -2.82 -8.32 -6.10
N ILE A 96 -3.73 -7.39 -6.31
CA ILE A 96 -5.16 -7.54 -6.11
C ILE A 96 -5.83 -7.42 -7.48
N LEU A 97 -6.55 -8.44 -7.89
CA LEU A 97 -7.34 -8.42 -9.11
C LEU A 97 -8.69 -7.75 -8.82
N ASN A 98 -8.92 -6.58 -9.40
CA ASN A 98 -10.21 -5.92 -9.44
C ASN A 98 -10.87 -6.27 -10.79
N ARG A 99 -11.80 -7.23 -10.80
CA ARG A 99 -12.39 -7.78 -12.01
C ARG A 99 -13.20 -6.74 -12.79
N ARG A 100 -13.04 -6.80 -14.10
CA ARG A 100 -13.82 -6.01 -15.07
C ARG A 100 -14.52 -6.92 -16.08
N ASP A 101 -14.51 -8.24 -15.83
CA ASP A 101 -15.10 -9.29 -16.68
C ASP A 101 -14.52 -9.31 -18.09
N VAL A 102 -13.23 -8.97 -18.22
CA VAL A 102 -12.52 -9.07 -19.49
C VAL A 102 -11.91 -10.45 -19.70
N PRO A 103 -11.73 -10.90 -20.94
CA PRO A 103 -11.19 -12.23 -21.24
C PRO A 103 -9.81 -12.46 -20.62
N ARG A 104 -9.64 -13.64 -20.00
CA ARG A 104 -8.37 -14.10 -19.41
C ARG A 104 -7.77 -13.17 -18.35
N GLU A 105 -8.58 -12.38 -17.66
CA GLU A 105 -8.08 -11.40 -16.69
C GLU A 105 -7.33 -12.06 -15.52
N ALA A 106 -7.81 -13.19 -15.02
CA ALA A 106 -7.14 -13.91 -13.94
C ALA A 106 -5.77 -14.47 -14.37
N GLU A 107 -5.68 -15.01 -15.59
CA GLU A 107 -4.42 -15.52 -16.14
C GLU A 107 -3.39 -14.40 -16.32
N LYS A 108 -3.79 -13.28 -16.93
CA LYS A 108 -2.90 -12.13 -17.15
C LYS A 108 -2.36 -11.54 -15.83
N VAL A 109 -3.22 -11.45 -14.82
CA VAL A 109 -2.79 -10.92 -13.51
C VAL A 109 -1.93 -11.93 -12.75
N ALA A 110 -2.18 -13.24 -12.93
CA ALA A 110 -1.30 -14.28 -12.40
C ALA A 110 0.09 -14.26 -13.08
N GLU A 111 0.14 -14.14 -14.40
CA GLU A 111 1.40 -13.97 -15.14
C GLU A 111 2.19 -12.74 -14.64
N LEU A 112 1.51 -11.60 -14.43
CA LEU A 112 2.13 -10.42 -13.86
C LEU A 112 2.69 -10.68 -12.45
N ALA A 113 1.95 -11.41 -11.60
CA ALA A 113 2.42 -11.73 -10.26
C ALA A 113 3.66 -12.64 -10.29
N ASP A 114 3.69 -13.61 -11.19
CA ASP A 114 4.84 -14.51 -11.40
C ASP A 114 6.07 -13.74 -11.88
N ASP A 115 5.93 -12.81 -12.81
CA ASP A 115 7.01 -11.96 -13.34
C ASP A 115 7.72 -11.16 -12.24
N PHE A 116 7.00 -10.75 -11.19
CA PHE A 116 7.52 -10.00 -10.06
C PHE A 116 7.69 -10.84 -8.78
N HIS A 117 7.67 -12.17 -8.90
CA HIS A 117 7.88 -13.10 -7.77
C HIS A 117 6.97 -12.80 -6.56
N THR A 118 5.72 -12.46 -6.84
CA THR A 118 4.69 -12.16 -5.84
C THR A 118 3.45 -13.02 -6.07
N ALA A 119 2.38 -12.77 -5.36
CA ALA A 119 1.13 -13.51 -5.47
C ALA A 119 -0.07 -12.60 -5.72
N VAL A 120 -1.10 -13.14 -6.37
CA VAL A 120 -2.44 -12.53 -6.35
C VAL A 120 -3.06 -12.85 -4.98
N ILE A 121 -3.13 -11.85 -4.12
CA ILE A 121 -3.56 -12.01 -2.72
C ILE A 121 -5.06 -11.87 -2.51
N GLY A 122 -5.78 -11.41 -3.51
CA GLY A 122 -7.22 -11.25 -3.47
C GLY A 122 -7.80 -10.94 -4.83
N THR A 123 -9.07 -11.27 -4.97
CA THR A 123 -9.87 -10.95 -6.16
C THR A 123 -11.15 -10.27 -5.69
N LEU A 124 -11.46 -9.13 -6.28
CA LEU A 124 -12.70 -8.41 -6.10
C LEU A 124 -13.56 -8.58 -7.35
N SER A 125 -14.76 -9.11 -7.20
CA SER A 125 -15.70 -9.29 -8.29
C SER A 125 -16.26 -7.96 -8.78
N HIS A 126 -16.63 -7.90 -10.06
CA HIS A 126 -17.40 -6.77 -10.55
C HIS A 126 -18.82 -6.82 -9.95
N SER A 127 -19.27 -5.73 -9.31
CA SER A 127 -20.57 -5.69 -8.64
C SER A 127 -21.23 -4.31 -8.82
N GLU A 128 -22.47 -4.33 -9.31
CA GLU A 128 -23.31 -3.12 -9.41
C GLU A 128 -23.61 -2.50 -8.04
N GLN A 129 -23.57 -3.29 -6.96
CA GLN A 129 -23.81 -2.79 -5.60
C GLN A 129 -22.80 -1.73 -5.16
N VAL A 130 -21.58 -1.78 -5.70
CA VAL A 130 -20.55 -0.76 -5.43
C VAL A 130 -21.01 0.58 -6.01
N ALA A 131 -21.41 0.61 -7.28
CA ALA A 131 -21.88 1.83 -7.93
C ALA A 131 -23.17 2.38 -7.27
N LEU A 132 -24.08 1.49 -6.90
CA LEU A 132 -25.32 1.88 -6.19
C LEU A 132 -25.05 2.48 -4.81
N ALA A 133 -24.04 2.02 -4.10
CA ALA A 133 -23.62 2.63 -2.83
C ALA A 133 -22.99 4.00 -3.04
N GLU A 134 -22.14 4.13 -4.06
CA GLU A 134 -21.51 5.42 -4.43
C GLU A 134 -22.56 6.49 -4.80
N GLU A 135 -23.61 6.14 -5.55
CA GLU A 135 -24.71 7.06 -5.86
C GLU A 135 -25.41 7.59 -4.62
N GLN A 136 -25.39 6.82 -3.52
CA GLN A 136 -25.94 7.23 -2.23
C GLN A 136 -24.93 8.00 -1.37
N GLY A 137 -23.69 8.20 -1.87
CA GLY A 137 -22.61 8.81 -1.10
C GLY A 137 -22.13 7.96 0.09
N MET A 138 -22.33 6.64 0.02
CA MET A 138 -22.02 5.68 1.06
C MET A 138 -21.06 4.60 0.54
N THR A 139 -20.43 3.90 1.45
CA THR A 139 -19.61 2.74 1.10
C THR A 139 -20.46 1.48 0.91
N LEU A 140 -19.94 0.50 0.17
CA LEU A 140 -20.56 -0.82 0.06
C LEU A 140 -20.83 -1.46 1.43
N MET A 141 -19.90 -1.26 2.37
CA MET A 141 -19.99 -1.84 3.71
C MET A 141 -21.12 -1.23 4.55
N GLU A 142 -21.49 0.02 4.28
CA GLU A 142 -22.61 0.70 4.94
C GLU A 142 -23.96 0.31 4.31
N CYS A 143 -24.02 0.25 2.96
CA CYS A 143 -25.26 -0.07 2.24
C CYS A 143 -25.58 -1.56 2.23
N TYR A 144 -24.57 -2.40 2.01
CA TYR A 144 -24.74 -3.85 1.75
C TYR A 144 -23.77 -4.70 2.58
N PRO A 145 -23.79 -4.59 3.94
CA PRO A 145 -22.79 -5.22 4.80
C PRO A 145 -22.74 -6.75 4.70
N ASP A 146 -23.86 -7.39 4.35
CA ASP A 146 -24.00 -8.84 4.26
C ASP A 146 -23.90 -9.38 2.83
N SER A 147 -23.56 -8.54 1.86
CA SER A 147 -23.38 -8.95 0.46
C SER A 147 -22.15 -9.84 0.28
N ALA A 148 -22.15 -10.66 -0.78
CA ALA A 148 -20.98 -11.43 -1.17
C ALA A 148 -19.75 -10.53 -1.39
N MET A 149 -19.95 -9.38 -2.05
CA MET A 149 -18.90 -8.41 -2.30
C MET A 149 -18.31 -7.82 -1.00
N ALA A 150 -19.14 -7.54 0.01
CA ALA A 150 -18.65 -7.13 1.34
C ALA A 150 -17.83 -8.25 2.01
N GLY A 151 -18.17 -9.52 1.76
CA GLY A 151 -17.37 -10.66 2.17
C GLY A 151 -16.00 -10.70 1.53
N GLU A 152 -15.89 -10.41 0.23
CA GLU A 152 -14.62 -10.33 -0.51
C GLU A 152 -13.72 -9.20 0.04
N TYR A 153 -14.27 -8.01 0.29
CA TYR A 153 -13.53 -6.90 0.91
C TYR A 153 -12.99 -7.25 2.30
N ARG A 154 -13.81 -7.93 3.14
CA ARG A 154 -13.34 -8.38 4.46
C ARG A 154 -12.23 -9.41 4.36
N ALA A 155 -12.34 -10.36 3.43
CA ALA A 155 -11.31 -11.36 3.19
C ALA A 155 -10.00 -10.73 2.71
N LEU A 156 -10.08 -9.78 1.77
CA LEU A 156 -8.93 -9.02 1.29
C LEU A 156 -8.27 -8.21 2.41
N ALA A 157 -9.04 -7.45 3.18
CA ALA A 157 -8.51 -6.66 4.30
C ALA A 157 -7.79 -7.53 5.33
N LYS A 158 -8.36 -8.70 5.65
CA LYS A 158 -7.75 -9.69 6.54
C LYS A 158 -6.43 -10.21 5.97
N GLN A 159 -6.37 -10.52 4.68
CA GLN A 159 -5.17 -11.02 4.02
C GLN A 159 -4.07 -9.94 4.02
N MET A 160 -4.38 -8.70 3.65
CA MET A 160 -3.45 -7.58 3.67
C MET A 160 -2.89 -7.35 5.09
N TYR A 161 -3.77 -7.37 6.10
CA TYR A 161 -3.36 -7.22 7.50
C TYR A 161 -2.37 -8.29 7.94
N MET A 162 -2.60 -9.55 7.59
CA MET A 162 -1.67 -10.65 7.89
C MET A 162 -0.33 -10.51 7.16
N ILE A 163 -0.32 -10.09 5.91
CA ILE A 163 0.91 -9.86 5.14
C ILE A 163 1.76 -8.73 5.76
N CYS A 164 1.12 -7.74 6.36
CA CYS A 164 1.79 -6.67 7.11
C CYS A 164 2.23 -7.09 8.53
N GLY A 165 2.14 -8.37 8.88
CA GLY A 165 2.53 -8.87 10.20
C GLY A 165 1.46 -8.70 11.28
N GLY A 166 0.23 -8.38 10.90
CA GLY A 166 -0.90 -8.29 11.83
C GLY A 166 -1.31 -9.65 12.39
N ILE A 167 -1.72 -9.67 13.65
CA ILE A 167 -2.20 -10.87 14.36
C ILE A 167 -3.71 -10.78 14.53
N LEU A 168 -4.45 -11.73 13.96
CA LEU A 168 -5.91 -11.75 14.08
C LEU A 168 -6.35 -12.20 15.48
N PRO A 169 -7.41 -11.61 16.03
CA PRO A 169 -8.01 -12.10 17.27
C PRO A 169 -8.37 -13.59 17.14
N GLY A 170 -7.81 -14.44 18.02
CA GLY A 170 -7.97 -15.89 18.00
C GLY A 170 -6.71 -16.68 17.62
N ASN A 171 -5.72 -16.09 16.97
CA ASN A 171 -4.44 -16.73 16.65
C ASN A 171 -3.30 -16.36 17.62
N ALA A 172 -3.59 -15.67 18.71
CA ALA A 172 -2.59 -15.08 19.62
C ALA A 172 -1.77 -16.09 20.46
N LYS A 173 -1.79 -17.39 20.12
CA LYS A 173 -1.10 -18.41 20.94
C LYS A 173 0.22 -18.93 20.39
N SER A 174 0.76 -18.44 19.27
CA SER A 174 1.98 -19.03 18.71
C SER A 174 3.18 -18.12 18.40
N ASP A 175 3.13 -16.79 18.62
CA ASP A 175 4.24 -15.94 18.17
C ASP A 175 4.64 -14.81 19.15
N MET A 176 4.92 -15.16 20.43
CA MET A 176 5.60 -14.22 21.33
C MET A 176 7.13 -14.14 21.11
N THR A 177 7.67 -14.84 20.14
CA THR A 177 9.13 -14.94 19.94
C THR A 177 9.72 -13.99 18.90
N LYS A 178 8.93 -13.37 18.04
CA LYS A 178 9.45 -12.51 16.95
C LYS A 178 9.47 -10.99 17.20
N LYS A 179 8.93 -10.52 18.32
CA LYS A 179 8.90 -9.07 18.63
C LYS A 179 10.21 -8.50 19.18
N LYS A 180 11.27 -9.28 19.36
CA LYS A 180 12.55 -8.77 19.89
C LYS A 180 13.47 -8.17 18.81
N ASP A 181 13.34 -8.58 17.55
CA ASP A 181 14.32 -8.19 16.52
C ASP A 181 14.02 -6.83 15.86
N THR A 182 12.77 -6.33 15.94
CA THR A 182 12.39 -5.03 15.33
C THR A 182 12.83 -3.82 16.17
N ALA A 183 13.03 -3.96 17.46
CA ALA A 183 13.47 -2.86 18.32
C ALA A 183 14.96 -2.51 18.15
N GLU A 184 15.80 -3.47 17.72
CA GLU A 184 17.23 -3.23 17.47
C GLU A 184 17.47 -2.52 16.11
N VAL A 185 16.59 -2.70 15.14
CA VAL A 185 16.71 -2.06 13.82
C VAL A 185 16.44 -0.55 13.91
N GLN A 186 15.45 -0.12 14.71
CA GLN A 186 15.16 1.31 14.90
C GLN A 186 16.29 2.06 15.61
N SER A 187 16.97 1.44 16.56
CA SER A 187 18.15 2.03 17.24
C SER A 187 19.35 2.22 16.30
N GLY A 188 19.44 1.45 15.23
CA GLY A 188 20.50 1.57 14.22
C GLY A 188 20.32 2.77 13.27
N TYR A 189 19.08 3.17 13.00
CA TYR A 189 18.78 4.31 12.09
C TYR A 189 19.11 5.66 12.73
N GLU A 190 18.79 5.86 14.01
CA GLU A 190 19.12 7.11 14.71
C GLU A 190 20.62 7.39 14.82
N LYS A 191 21.44 6.33 14.90
CA LYS A 191 22.90 6.47 14.94
C LYS A 191 23.51 6.87 13.60
N ASN A 192 22.91 6.46 12.48
CA ASN A 192 23.43 6.77 11.15
C ASN A 192 23.09 8.20 10.69
N GLU A 193 21.94 8.75 11.09
CA GLU A 193 21.63 10.17 10.82
C GLU A 193 22.54 11.12 11.58
N ALA A 194 22.89 10.82 12.82
CA ALA A 194 23.81 11.62 13.61
C ALA A 194 25.24 11.65 13.06
N VAL A 195 25.68 10.60 12.36
CA VAL A 195 27.00 10.53 11.71
C VAL A 195 27.01 11.29 10.38
N SER A 196 25.88 11.27 9.62
CA SER A 196 25.78 11.99 8.35
C SER A 196 25.77 13.51 8.51
N GLN A 197 25.15 14.03 9.56
CA GLN A 197 25.11 15.46 9.84
C GLN A 197 26.46 16.02 10.32
N LYS A 198 27.32 15.22 10.96
CA LYS A 198 28.67 15.63 11.38
C LYS A 198 29.67 15.76 10.22
N ASN A 199 29.43 15.10 9.10
CA ASN A 199 30.33 15.12 7.94
C ASN A 199 30.01 16.23 6.92
N GLN A 200 28.90 16.96 7.08
CA GLN A 200 28.53 18.09 6.22
C GLN A 200 28.91 19.46 6.81
N SER A 201 29.53 19.51 8.01
CA SER A 201 29.95 20.73 8.69
C SER A 201 31.49 20.87 8.85
N LYS A 202 32.23 20.23 7.92
CA LYS A 202 33.70 20.49 7.82
C LYS A 202 34.09 20.92 6.42
#